data_6c4ac6aa805b1b20d75b7f5f8ba40331
#
_entry.id   6c4ac6aa805b1b20d75b7f5f8ba40331
#
_cell.length_a   1.000
_cell.length_b   1.000
_cell.length_c   1.000
_cell.angle_alpha   90.00
_cell.angle_beta   90.00
_cell.angle_gamma   90.00
#
_symmetry.space_group_name_H-M   'P 1'
#
loop_
_entity.id
_entity.type
_entity.pdbx_description
1 polymer ?
#
loop_
_entity_poly.entity_id
_entity_poly.type
_entity_poly.pdbx_seq_one_letter_code
_entity_poly.pdbx_strand_id
1 'polypeptide(L)'
;MTYAFLLYPHANVRYRQSLLQLAAQELAMTLTALGREAEVTPKEMGGATFLTFEAAKLTERDMRMLSQLASVYMLFSMEDGRLTPIARTHPNYVGEDLPALLKYKGKTNEMFTDTMLTMALAASAFMPVHDSQLVVCDPMAGRGTTLMLALRRGYHGVGLEIGKADVKEAADYMTRYLEFHRIKYKRTDSALTVRGQVGGRENKFVFSDSAEHFKAGDTRTLRLICGDTREAAALLKPNSVHLM
;
A
#
# COMPACT_ATOMS: atom_id res chain seq x y z
N MET A 1 -26.13 11.25 -3.96
CA MET A 1 -26.12 10.49 -2.69
C MET A 1 -25.02 11.06 -1.82
N THR A 2 -25.28 11.17 -0.54
CA THR A 2 -24.24 11.59 0.44
C THR A 2 -23.54 10.34 0.98
N TYR A 3 -22.23 10.40 1.08
CA TYR A 3 -21.39 9.38 1.69
C TYR A 3 -20.72 9.94 2.93
N ALA A 4 -20.51 9.08 3.93
CA ALA A 4 -19.85 9.44 5.17
C ALA A 4 -18.79 8.38 5.51
N PHE A 5 -17.53 8.77 5.57
CA PHE A 5 -16.41 7.88 5.86
C PHE A 5 -15.90 8.15 7.26
N LEU A 6 -16.10 7.20 8.14
CA LEU A 6 -15.60 7.26 9.53
C LEU A 6 -14.07 7.10 9.50
N LEU A 7 -13.38 8.02 10.14
CA LEU A 7 -11.93 7.96 10.30
C LEU A 7 -11.53 7.05 11.47
N TYR A 8 -10.33 6.44 11.37
CA TYR A 8 -9.75 5.72 12.49
C TYR A 8 -9.61 6.63 13.71
N PRO A 9 -10.07 6.19 14.89
CA PRO A 9 -9.86 6.93 16.12
C PRO A 9 -8.36 6.94 16.47
N HIS A 10 -7.73 8.10 16.45
CA HIS A 10 -6.31 8.23 16.79
C HIS A 10 -6.15 8.66 18.24
N ALA A 11 -5.38 7.89 19.01
CA ALA A 11 -5.14 8.15 20.43
C ALA A 11 -4.33 9.43 20.68
N ASN A 12 -3.52 9.88 19.73
CA ASN A 12 -2.68 11.07 19.89
C ASN A 12 -3.36 12.33 19.35
N VAL A 13 -3.75 13.22 20.25
CA VAL A 13 -4.46 14.48 19.97
C VAL A 13 -3.66 15.41 19.04
N ARG A 14 -2.33 15.44 19.16
CA ARG A 14 -1.47 16.32 18.32
C ARG A 14 -1.50 15.94 16.84
N TYR A 15 -1.65 14.66 16.53
CA TYR A 15 -1.75 14.19 15.15
C TYR A 15 -3.16 14.26 14.58
N ARG A 16 -4.19 14.45 15.43
CA ARG A 16 -5.59 14.37 14.99
C ARG A 16 -5.96 15.39 13.93
N GLN A 17 -5.52 16.66 14.06
CA GLN A 17 -5.80 17.70 13.04
C GLN A 17 -5.03 17.46 11.75
N SER A 18 -3.73 17.12 11.83
CA SER A 18 -2.92 16.82 10.65
C SER A 18 -3.42 15.57 9.94
N LEU A 19 -3.87 14.55 10.68
CA LEU A 19 -4.47 13.34 10.11
C LEU A 19 -5.79 13.63 9.42
N LEU A 20 -6.61 14.51 9.97
CA LEU A 20 -7.88 14.90 9.34
C LEU A 20 -7.64 15.59 7.99
N GLN A 21 -6.71 16.53 7.93
CA GLN A 21 -6.35 17.21 6.68
C GLN A 21 -5.78 16.22 5.66
N LEU A 22 -4.87 15.35 6.09
CA LEU A 22 -4.26 14.35 5.23
C LEU A 22 -5.30 13.36 4.69
N ALA A 23 -6.22 12.88 5.54
CA ALA A 23 -7.31 11.99 5.16
C ALA A 23 -8.27 12.65 4.16
N ALA A 24 -8.59 13.94 4.37
CA ALA A 24 -9.43 14.69 3.45
C ALA A 24 -8.75 14.86 2.07
N GLN A 25 -7.45 15.13 2.04
CA GLN A 25 -6.68 15.23 0.80
C GLN A 25 -6.55 13.86 0.11
N GLU A 26 -6.27 12.80 0.85
CA GLU A 26 -6.22 11.43 0.32
C GLU A 26 -7.55 11.07 -0.37
N LEU A 27 -8.68 11.33 0.28
CA LEU A 27 -10.00 11.08 -0.27
C LEU A 27 -10.30 11.95 -1.49
N ALA A 28 -10.03 13.27 -1.42
CA ALA A 28 -10.26 14.20 -2.52
C ALA A 28 -9.45 13.83 -3.77
N MET A 29 -8.16 13.53 -3.61
CA MET A 29 -7.31 13.09 -4.72
C MET A 29 -7.80 11.77 -5.33
N THR A 30 -8.23 10.83 -4.49
CA THR A 30 -8.78 9.55 -4.94
C THR A 30 -10.06 9.74 -5.73
N LEU A 31 -10.98 10.57 -5.25
CA LEU A 31 -12.23 10.90 -5.95
C LEU A 31 -11.94 11.56 -7.31
N THR A 32 -11.05 12.55 -7.35
CA THR A 32 -10.63 13.21 -8.60
C THR A 32 -10.05 12.19 -9.60
N ALA A 33 -9.16 11.30 -9.15
CA ALA A 33 -8.57 10.27 -10.00
C ALA A 33 -9.59 9.25 -10.53
N LEU A 34 -10.70 9.06 -9.81
CA LEU A 34 -11.85 8.26 -10.24
C LEU A 34 -12.83 9.02 -11.16
N GLY A 35 -12.54 10.29 -11.48
CA GLY A 35 -13.42 11.15 -12.26
C GLY A 35 -14.67 11.59 -11.48
N ARG A 36 -14.56 11.67 -10.15
CA ARG A 36 -15.62 12.13 -9.24
C ARG A 36 -15.26 13.52 -8.73
N GLU A 37 -15.96 14.53 -9.19
CA GLU A 37 -15.87 15.88 -8.62
C GLU A 37 -16.74 15.94 -7.37
N ALA A 38 -16.12 16.03 -6.21
CA ALA A 38 -16.82 16.12 -4.94
C ALA A 38 -16.03 16.94 -3.93
N GLU A 39 -16.72 17.81 -3.19
CA GLU A 39 -16.15 18.51 -2.06
C GLU A 39 -16.15 17.59 -0.82
N VAL A 40 -14.98 17.40 -0.25
CA VAL A 40 -14.80 16.59 0.95
C VAL A 40 -14.86 17.48 2.18
N THR A 41 -15.86 17.26 3.03
CA THR A 41 -16.11 18.08 4.24
C THR A 41 -15.99 17.25 5.51
N PRO A 42 -15.18 17.66 6.50
CA PRO A 42 -15.19 17.05 7.82
C PRO A 42 -16.52 17.30 8.54
N LYS A 43 -17.03 16.26 9.21
CA LYS A 43 -18.27 16.35 10.00
C LYS A 43 -18.16 15.53 11.28
N GLU A 44 -18.50 16.15 12.40
CA GLU A 44 -18.62 15.44 13.68
C GLU A 44 -20.04 14.87 13.85
N MET A 45 -20.12 13.57 14.09
CA MET A 45 -21.40 12.88 14.34
C MET A 45 -21.23 11.87 15.46
N GLY A 46 -22.06 11.96 16.51
CA GLY A 46 -22.01 11.04 17.64
C GLY A 46 -20.68 10.99 18.40
N GLY A 47 -19.88 12.08 18.34
CA GLY A 47 -18.56 12.15 18.95
C GLY A 47 -17.43 11.52 18.13
N ALA A 48 -17.69 11.17 16.88
CA ALA A 48 -16.71 10.65 15.94
C ALA A 48 -16.56 11.55 14.72
N THR A 49 -15.35 11.61 14.15
CA THR A 49 -15.04 12.43 12.98
C THR A 49 -15.25 11.63 11.70
N PHE A 50 -16.05 12.18 10.81
CA PHE A 50 -16.32 11.66 9.48
C PHE A 50 -15.80 12.63 8.41
N LEU A 51 -15.50 12.09 7.23
CA LEU A 51 -15.39 12.85 5.99
C LEU A 51 -16.65 12.59 5.18
N THR A 52 -17.36 13.65 4.79
CA THR A 52 -18.59 13.56 3.99
C THR A 52 -18.38 14.17 2.62
N PHE A 53 -19.03 13.61 1.62
CA PHE A 53 -19.04 14.13 0.25
C PHE A 53 -20.32 13.68 -0.48
N GLU A 54 -20.67 14.43 -1.51
CA GLU A 54 -21.79 14.08 -2.38
C GLU A 54 -21.28 13.57 -3.72
N ALA A 55 -21.82 12.45 -4.17
CA ALA A 55 -21.48 11.87 -5.46
C ALA A 55 -22.68 11.11 -6.06
N ALA A 56 -22.65 10.86 -7.36
CA ALA A 56 -23.49 9.84 -7.96
C ALA A 56 -23.21 8.48 -7.33
N LYS A 57 -24.07 7.49 -7.55
CA LYS A 57 -23.87 6.14 -7.00
C LYS A 57 -22.47 5.64 -7.37
N LEU A 58 -21.71 5.28 -6.34
CA LEU A 58 -20.37 4.73 -6.49
C LEU A 58 -20.44 3.34 -7.14
N THR A 59 -19.57 3.12 -8.11
CA THR A 59 -19.43 1.83 -8.79
C THR A 59 -18.61 0.85 -7.92
N GLU A 60 -18.61 -0.44 -8.26
CA GLU A 60 -17.74 -1.41 -7.60
C GLU A 60 -16.25 -1.04 -7.68
N ARG A 61 -15.85 -0.43 -8.81
CA ARG A 61 -14.49 0.08 -8.98
C ARG A 61 -14.19 1.22 -8.02
N ASP A 62 -15.09 2.20 -7.91
CA ASP A 62 -14.93 3.31 -6.96
C ASP A 62 -14.81 2.77 -5.54
N MET A 63 -15.70 1.84 -5.15
CA MET A 63 -15.71 1.24 -3.83
C MET A 63 -14.43 0.44 -3.54
N ARG A 64 -13.89 -0.24 -4.54
CA ARG A 64 -12.62 -0.97 -4.41
C ARG A 64 -11.47 -0.05 -4.06
N MET A 65 -11.38 1.09 -4.75
CA MET A 65 -10.33 2.08 -4.50
C MET A 65 -10.53 2.81 -3.18
N LEU A 66 -11.75 3.25 -2.89
CA LEU A 66 -12.09 3.93 -1.64
C LEU A 66 -11.93 3.02 -0.41
N SER A 67 -12.07 1.72 -0.58
CA SER A 67 -11.81 0.73 0.49
C SER A 67 -10.33 0.62 0.88
N GLN A 68 -9.41 1.14 0.06
CA GLN A 68 -7.96 1.12 0.33
C GLN A 68 -7.44 2.38 1.04
N LEU A 69 -8.29 3.38 1.26
CA LEU A 69 -7.89 4.60 1.97
C LEU A 69 -7.35 4.26 3.36
N ALA A 70 -6.16 4.76 3.66
CA ALA A 70 -5.41 4.38 4.85
C ALA A 70 -6.07 4.83 6.16
N SER A 71 -6.70 6.00 6.14
CA SER A 71 -7.29 6.65 7.31
C SER A 71 -8.77 6.31 7.53
N VAL A 72 -9.41 5.60 6.61
CA VAL A 72 -10.84 5.28 6.69
C VAL A 72 -11.08 3.95 7.40
N TYR A 73 -11.84 4.02 8.50
CA TYR A 73 -12.25 2.86 9.28
C TYR A 73 -13.49 2.17 8.73
N MET A 74 -14.56 2.94 8.49
CA MET A 74 -15.83 2.43 7.95
C MET A 74 -16.40 3.38 6.89
N LEU A 75 -17.12 2.80 5.95
CA LEU A 75 -17.80 3.49 4.85
C LEU A 75 -19.32 3.42 5.08
N PHE A 76 -20.02 4.54 4.83
CA PHE A 76 -21.47 4.63 4.93
C PHE A 76 -22.05 5.42 3.77
N SER A 77 -23.27 5.06 3.34
CA SER A 77 -24.17 5.99 2.68
C SER A 77 -25.01 6.71 3.75
N MET A 78 -25.39 7.93 3.46
CA MET A 78 -26.17 8.76 4.38
C MET A 78 -27.43 9.28 3.68
N GLU A 79 -28.58 8.96 4.23
CA GLU A 79 -29.90 9.46 3.83
C GLU A 79 -30.68 9.95 5.04
N ASP A 80 -31.22 11.14 5.01
CA ASP A 80 -32.02 11.76 6.10
C ASP A 80 -31.32 11.67 7.46
N GLY A 81 -29.99 11.82 7.49
CA GLY A 81 -29.18 11.72 8.69
C GLY A 81 -28.94 10.29 9.20
N ARG A 82 -29.43 9.28 8.51
CA ARG A 82 -29.21 7.86 8.84
C ARG A 82 -27.99 7.34 8.09
N LEU A 83 -27.13 6.63 8.80
CA LEU A 83 -25.92 5.99 8.25
C LEU A 83 -26.21 4.53 7.96
N THR A 84 -26.07 4.12 6.70
CA THR A 84 -26.14 2.71 6.28
C THR A 84 -24.74 2.22 5.95
N PRO A 85 -24.20 1.20 6.66
CA PRO A 85 -22.86 0.69 6.43
C PRO A 85 -22.70 0.14 5.00
N ILE A 86 -21.54 0.40 4.40
CA ILE A 86 -21.13 -0.15 3.12
C ILE A 86 -19.96 -1.09 3.36
N ALA A 87 -20.06 -2.33 2.86
CA ALA A 87 -18.99 -3.30 2.99
C ALA A 87 -17.74 -2.86 2.19
N ARG A 88 -16.57 -3.04 2.78
CA ARG A 88 -15.31 -2.92 2.04
C ARG A 88 -15.20 -4.05 1.01
N THR A 89 -14.91 -3.71 -0.23
CA THR A 89 -14.91 -4.64 -1.37
C THR A 89 -13.54 -5.10 -1.80
N HIS A 90 -12.48 -4.61 -1.14
CA HIS A 90 -11.11 -4.97 -1.49
C HIS A 90 -10.47 -5.76 -0.34
N PRO A 91 -10.39 -7.08 -0.44
CA PRO A 91 -9.62 -7.88 0.51
C PRO A 91 -8.13 -7.59 0.36
N ASN A 92 -7.41 -7.58 1.48
CA ASN A 92 -5.95 -7.57 1.43
C ASN A 92 -5.44 -8.87 0.80
N TYR A 93 -4.42 -8.78 -0.04
CA TYR A 93 -3.79 -9.95 -0.67
C TYR A 93 -3.06 -10.83 0.35
N VAL A 94 -2.46 -10.20 1.34
CA VAL A 94 -1.89 -10.84 2.54
C VAL A 94 -2.39 -10.13 3.78
N GLY A 95 -2.17 -10.70 4.97
CA GLY A 95 -2.71 -10.16 6.23
C GLY A 95 -2.36 -8.70 6.49
N GLU A 96 -3.25 -7.99 7.17
CA GLU A 96 -3.05 -6.58 7.58
C GLU A 96 -1.84 -6.41 8.51
N ASP A 97 -1.43 -7.46 9.16
CA ASP A 97 -0.32 -7.51 10.09
C ASP A 97 1.06 -7.47 9.42
N LEU A 98 1.16 -7.81 8.13
CA LEU A 98 2.44 -7.82 7.40
C LEU A 98 3.26 -6.52 7.58
N PRO A 99 2.73 -5.31 7.36
CA PRO A 99 3.50 -4.09 7.57
C PRO A 99 3.68 -3.74 9.06
N ALA A 100 2.86 -4.28 9.98
CA ALA A 100 2.79 -3.85 11.37
C ALA A 100 3.71 -4.62 12.32
N LEU A 101 3.99 -5.90 12.06
CA LEU A 101 4.71 -6.77 12.98
C LEU A 101 6.19 -6.43 13.13
N LEU A 102 6.87 -6.05 12.05
CA LEU A 102 8.28 -5.67 12.12
C LEU A 102 8.42 -4.28 12.76
N LYS A 103 8.87 -4.22 14.00
CA LYS A 103 9.08 -2.98 14.76
C LYS A 103 10.57 -2.70 14.95
N TYR A 104 10.99 -1.48 14.66
CA TYR A 104 12.36 -1.02 14.83
C TYR A 104 12.42 0.50 15.02
N LYS A 105 13.53 0.98 15.59
CA LYS A 105 13.75 2.42 15.76
C LYS A 105 13.90 3.09 14.38
N GLY A 106 13.14 4.16 14.14
CA GLY A 106 13.15 4.89 12.86
C GLY A 106 12.18 4.34 11.81
N LYS A 107 11.36 3.34 12.15
CA LYS A 107 10.30 2.87 11.26
C LYS A 107 9.31 4.00 10.95
N THR A 108 9.01 4.20 9.67
CA THR A 108 7.97 5.13 9.24
C THR A 108 6.60 4.61 9.70
N ASN A 109 5.71 5.53 10.07
CA ASN A 109 4.34 5.18 10.46
C ASN A 109 3.60 4.53 9.28
N GLU A 110 2.98 3.38 9.51
CA GLU A 110 2.34 2.57 8.46
C GLU A 110 1.16 3.29 7.80
N MET A 111 0.31 3.97 8.60
CA MET A 111 -0.83 4.72 8.06
C MET A 111 -0.35 5.87 7.17
N PHE A 112 0.67 6.62 7.62
CA PHE A 112 1.25 7.70 6.82
C PHE A 112 1.85 7.18 5.50
N THR A 113 2.61 6.08 5.56
CA THR A 113 3.19 5.46 4.36
C THR A 113 2.10 4.95 3.41
N ASP A 114 1.04 4.39 3.96
CA ASP A 114 -0.09 3.88 3.18
C ASP A 114 -0.87 5.01 2.50
N THR A 115 -1.06 6.14 3.19
CA THR A 115 -1.61 7.37 2.61
C THR A 115 -0.73 7.90 1.48
N MET A 116 0.61 7.94 1.67
CA MET A 116 1.54 8.33 0.61
C MET A 116 1.40 7.43 -0.62
N LEU A 117 1.29 6.12 -0.43
CA LEU A 117 1.10 5.15 -1.52
C LEU A 117 -0.23 5.40 -2.25
N THR A 118 -1.32 5.66 -1.53
CA THR A 118 -2.62 6.00 -2.12
C THR A 118 -2.53 7.29 -2.94
N MET A 119 -1.93 8.34 -2.38
CA MET A 119 -1.80 9.63 -3.06
C MET A 119 -0.90 9.54 -4.30
N ALA A 120 0.21 8.79 -4.22
CA ALA A 120 1.08 8.52 -5.37
C ALA A 120 0.33 7.77 -6.49
N LEU A 121 -0.47 6.77 -6.11
CA LEU A 121 -1.32 6.05 -7.06
C LEU A 121 -2.37 6.97 -7.68
N ALA A 122 -3.06 7.77 -6.87
CA ALA A 122 -4.09 8.72 -7.34
C ALA A 122 -3.51 9.80 -8.27
N ALA A 123 -2.27 10.23 -8.05
CA ALA A 123 -1.56 11.18 -8.91
C ALA A 123 -1.00 10.54 -10.19
N SER A 124 -1.00 9.23 -10.31
CA SER A 124 -0.42 8.49 -11.44
C SER A 124 -1.45 8.21 -12.53
N ALA A 125 -0.95 7.84 -13.71
CA ALA A 125 -1.79 7.32 -14.79
C ALA A 125 -2.34 5.90 -14.52
N PHE A 126 -1.91 5.25 -13.42
CA PHE A 126 -2.24 3.86 -13.13
C PHE A 126 -3.46 3.69 -12.22
N MET A 127 -3.91 4.74 -11.54
CA MET A 127 -5.11 4.69 -10.68
C MET A 127 -6.34 4.16 -11.42
N PRO A 128 -6.62 4.58 -12.67
CA PRO A 128 -7.76 4.06 -13.42
C PRO A 128 -7.66 2.56 -13.74
N VAL A 129 -6.47 2.02 -13.82
CA VAL A 129 -6.25 0.63 -14.26
C VAL A 129 -6.37 -0.35 -13.10
N HIS A 130 -6.00 0.05 -11.87
CA HIS A 130 -5.94 -0.80 -10.67
C HIS A 130 -5.63 -2.26 -11.01
N ASP A 131 -4.40 -2.52 -11.45
CA ASP A 131 -3.95 -3.83 -11.84
C ASP A 131 -3.07 -4.44 -10.73
N SER A 132 -3.28 -5.71 -10.45
CA SER A 132 -2.42 -6.51 -9.58
C SER A 132 -0.96 -6.61 -10.11
N GLN A 133 -0.71 -6.21 -11.35
CA GLN A 133 0.62 -6.17 -11.95
C GLN A 133 1.40 -4.87 -11.64
N LEU A 134 0.82 -3.93 -10.90
CA LEU A 134 1.54 -2.72 -10.52
C LEU A 134 2.78 -3.05 -9.69
N VAL A 135 3.89 -2.41 -10.04
CA VAL A 135 5.17 -2.54 -9.34
C VAL A 135 5.48 -1.24 -8.62
N VAL A 136 5.58 -1.30 -7.31
CA VAL A 136 5.98 -0.20 -6.44
C VAL A 136 7.47 -0.34 -6.13
N CYS A 137 8.23 0.71 -6.39
CA CYS A 137 9.65 0.80 -6.06
C CYS A 137 9.87 1.75 -4.87
N ASP A 138 10.61 1.28 -3.88
CA ASP A 138 11.14 2.13 -2.82
C ASP A 138 12.67 2.20 -2.99
N PRO A 139 13.21 3.34 -3.46
CA PRO A 139 14.64 3.47 -3.74
C PRO A 139 15.50 3.61 -2.48
N MET A 140 14.90 3.75 -1.30
CA MET A 140 15.55 3.80 0.01
C MET A 140 14.75 2.97 1.02
N ALA A 141 14.60 1.68 0.69
CA ALA A 141 13.59 0.82 1.28
C ALA A 141 13.76 0.55 2.80
N GLY A 142 14.97 0.73 3.34
CA GLY A 142 15.25 0.33 4.71
C GLY A 142 14.84 -1.13 4.93
N ARG A 143 13.94 -1.35 5.89
CA ARG A 143 13.37 -2.67 6.16
C ARG A 143 12.04 -2.94 5.45
N GLY A 144 11.64 -2.08 4.50
CA GLY A 144 10.59 -2.37 3.52
C GLY A 144 9.17 -2.04 3.92
N THR A 145 8.89 -1.06 4.78
CA THR A 145 7.51 -0.69 5.17
C THR A 145 6.63 -0.40 3.95
N THR A 146 7.11 0.41 3.01
CA THR A 146 6.39 0.74 1.76
C THR A 146 6.10 -0.51 0.94
N LEU A 147 7.08 -1.41 0.84
CA LEU A 147 6.95 -2.65 0.08
C LEU A 147 5.94 -3.60 0.70
N MET A 148 5.94 -3.74 2.04
CA MET A 148 4.96 -4.56 2.75
C MET A 148 3.53 -4.05 2.57
N LEU A 149 3.34 -2.73 2.53
CA LEU A 149 2.04 -2.10 2.23
C LEU A 149 1.62 -2.34 0.78
N ALA A 150 2.54 -2.23 -0.18
CA ALA A 150 2.28 -2.56 -1.58
C ALA A 150 1.85 -4.03 -1.75
N LEU A 151 2.56 -4.96 -1.11
CA LEU A 151 2.22 -6.39 -1.12
C LEU A 151 0.86 -6.68 -0.47
N ARG A 152 0.53 -6.02 0.64
CA ARG A 152 -0.78 -6.13 1.27
C ARG A 152 -1.90 -5.75 0.30
N ARG A 153 -1.69 -4.73 -0.53
CA ARG A 153 -2.63 -4.30 -1.58
C ARG A 153 -2.64 -5.19 -2.82
N GLY A 154 -1.77 -6.20 -2.88
CA GLY A 154 -1.67 -7.12 -4.03
C GLY A 154 -0.78 -6.60 -5.16
N TYR A 155 0.05 -5.59 -4.92
CA TYR A 155 1.04 -5.11 -5.89
C TYR A 155 2.37 -5.86 -5.74
N HIS A 156 3.25 -5.75 -6.73
CA HIS A 156 4.63 -6.17 -6.62
C HIS A 156 5.47 -5.11 -5.93
N GLY A 157 6.53 -5.51 -5.24
CA GLY A 157 7.45 -4.61 -4.56
C GLY A 157 8.89 -4.78 -5.03
N VAL A 158 9.58 -3.65 -5.23
CA VAL A 158 11.04 -3.61 -5.48
C VAL A 158 11.65 -2.59 -4.54
N GLY A 159 12.59 -3.01 -3.70
CA GLY A 159 13.32 -2.12 -2.80
C GLY A 159 14.80 -2.12 -3.07
N LEU A 160 15.39 -0.92 -3.10
CA LEU A 160 16.84 -0.74 -3.05
C LEU A 160 17.21 -0.21 -1.67
N GLU A 161 18.26 -0.80 -1.10
CA GLU A 161 18.79 -0.38 0.20
C GLU A 161 20.30 -0.70 0.25
N ILE A 162 21.08 0.29 0.68
CA ILE A 162 22.55 0.13 0.77
C ILE A 162 22.95 -0.61 2.04
N GLY A 163 22.13 -0.55 3.07
CA GLY A 163 22.35 -1.17 4.39
C GLY A 163 22.13 -2.69 4.34
N LYS A 164 23.20 -3.48 4.28
CA LYS A 164 23.13 -4.96 4.24
C LYS A 164 22.33 -5.55 5.39
N ALA A 165 22.43 -4.94 6.60
CA ALA A 165 21.71 -5.40 7.78
C ALA A 165 20.20 -5.22 7.62
N ASP A 166 19.75 -4.07 7.08
CA ASP A 166 18.34 -3.77 6.89
C ASP A 166 17.71 -4.66 5.82
N VAL A 167 18.41 -4.88 4.70
CA VAL A 167 17.98 -5.84 3.65
C VAL A 167 17.87 -7.25 4.22
N LYS A 168 18.86 -7.68 5.01
CA LYS A 168 18.82 -9.01 5.64
C LYS A 168 17.63 -9.13 6.59
N GLU A 169 17.42 -8.15 7.47
CA GLU A 169 16.28 -8.19 8.40
C GLU A 169 14.93 -8.20 7.68
N ALA A 170 14.78 -7.41 6.61
CA ALA A 170 13.59 -7.42 5.76
C ALA A 170 13.35 -8.79 5.11
N ALA A 171 14.41 -9.42 4.57
CA ALA A 171 14.31 -10.73 3.95
C ALA A 171 14.02 -11.84 4.98
N ASP A 172 14.66 -11.81 6.14
CA ASP A 172 14.42 -12.76 7.22
C ASP A 172 13.00 -12.59 7.80
N TYR A 173 12.52 -11.36 7.92
CA TYR A 173 11.15 -11.08 8.33
C TYR A 173 10.15 -11.64 7.34
N MET A 174 10.32 -11.35 6.03
CA MET A 174 9.42 -11.87 5.00
C MET A 174 9.38 -13.40 4.98
N THR A 175 10.54 -14.05 5.13
CA THR A 175 10.60 -15.51 5.23
C THR A 175 9.76 -16.03 6.40
N ARG A 176 10.00 -15.51 7.60
CA ARG A 176 9.24 -15.92 8.80
C ARG A 176 7.76 -15.64 8.69
N TYR A 177 7.39 -14.51 8.10
CA TYR A 177 5.98 -14.16 7.86
C TYR A 177 5.28 -15.19 6.97
N LEU A 178 5.88 -15.49 5.81
CA LEU A 178 5.31 -16.45 4.86
C LEU A 178 5.21 -17.87 5.45
N GLU A 179 6.21 -18.29 6.23
CA GLU A 179 6.23 -19.59 6.92
C GLU A 179 5.16 -19.65 8.02
N PHE A 180 5.06 -18.62 8.86
CA PHE A 180 4.08 -18.55 9.94
C PHE A 180 2.65 -18.62 9.44
N HIS A 181 2.35 -17.87 8.37
CA HIS A 181 1.01 -17.87 7.74
C HIS A 181 0.80 -19.03 6.75
N ARG A 182 1.78 -19.94 6.61
CA ARG A 182 1.73 -21.09 5.68
C ARG A 182 1.45 -20.68 4.23
N ILE A 183 1.93 -19.51 3.84
CA ILE A 183 1.82 -18.99 2.48
C ILE A 183 2.86 -19.69 1.60
N LYS A 184 2.43 -20.22 0.47
CA LYS A 184 3.35 -20.88 -0.48
C LYS A 184 4.21 -19.84 -1.17
N TYR A 185 5.54 -20.05 -1.14
CA TYR A 185 6.49 -19.13 -1.74
C TYR A 185 7.72 -19.84 -2.34
N LYS A 186 8.44 -19.09 -3.19
CA LYS A 186 9.78 -19.42 -3.65
C LYS A 186 10.68 -18.23 -3.35
N ARG A 187 11.82 -18.48 -2.70
CA ARG A 187 12.91 -17.51 -2.50
C ARG A 187 14.07 -17.83 -3.41
N THR A 188 14.69 -16.80 -3.99
CA THR A 188 15.91 -16.90 -4.79
C THR A 188 16.83 -15.77 -4.40
N ASP A 189 18.09 -16.07 -4.14
CA ASP A 189 19.14 -15.12 -3.81
C ASP A 189 20.14 -15.08 -4.94
N SER A 190 20.46 -13.91 -5.48
CA SER A 190 21.35 -13.75 -6.63
C SER A 190 22.23 -12.50 -6.54
N ALA A 191 23.38 -12.54 -7.19
CA ALA A 191 24.19 -11.35 -7.42
C ALA A 191 23.68 -10.60 -8.65
N LEU A 192 23.66 -9.28 -8.58
CA LEU A 192 23.33 -8.39 -9.69
C LEU A 192 24.62 -7.75 -10.21
N THR A 193 24.78 -7.76 -11.52
CA THR A 193 25.99 -7.23 -12.19
C THR A 193 25.72 -5.82 -12.70
N VAL A 194 26.60 -4.89 -12.35
CA VAL A 194 26.64 -3.52 -12.86
C VAL A 194 28.01 -3.30 -13.49
N ARG A 195 28.03 -2.93 -14.77
CA ARG A 195 29.30 -2.68 -15.52
C ARG A 195 30.32 -3.83 -15.42
N GLY A 196 29.83 -5.08 -15.45
CA GLY A 196 30.69 -6.26 -15.38
C GLY A 196 31.20 -6.66 -13.99
N GLN A 197 30.80 -5.94 -12.96
CA GLN A 197 31.14 -6.25 -11.55
C GLN A 197 29.88 -6.49 -10.74
N VAL A 198 30.03 -7.15 -9.59
CA VAL A 198 28.91 -7.31 -8.64
C VAL A 198 28.56 -5.94 -8.04
N GLY A 199 27.47 -5.35 -8.51
CA GLY A 199 26.96 -4.05 -8.06
C GLY A 199 25.84 -4.15 -7.01
N GLY A 200 25.31 -5.36 -6.75
CA GLY A 200 24.29 -5.59 -5.74
C GLY A 200 24.00 -7.06 -5.50
N ARG A 201 23.16 -7.32 -4.49
CA ARG A 201 22.59 -8.64 -4.20
C ARG A 201 21.09 -8.55 -4.06
N GLU A 202 20.38 -9.48 -4.64
CA GLU A 202 18.93 -9.54 -4.61
C GLU A 202 18.44 -10.72 -3.80
N ASN A 203 17.47 -10.48 -2.90
CA ASN A 203 16.60 -11.49 -2.34
C ASN A 203 15.23 -11.35 -3.01
N LYS A 204 14.85 -12.33 -3.81
CA LYS A 204 13.58 -12.33 -4.54
C LYS A 204 12.63 -13.36 -3.95
N PHE A 205 11.44 -12.91 -3.60
CA PHE A 205 10.33 -13.75 -3.16
C PHE A 205 9.25 -13.73 -4.23
N VAL A 206 8.72 -14.91 -4.56
CA VAL A 206 7.53 -15.09 -5.38
C VAL A 206 6.55 -15.89 -4.53
N PHE A 207 5.36 -15.37 -4.28
CA PHE A 207 4.38 -15.97 -3.39
C PHE A 207 2.96 -15.65 -3.85
N SER A 208 1.97 -16.33 -3.27
CA SER A 208 0.55 -16.10 -3.57
C SER A 208 -0.27 -16.22 -2.28
N ASP A 209 -1.45 -15.60 -2.28
CA ASP A 209 -2.42 -15.66 -1.19
C ASP A 209 -2.96 -17.08 -0.95
N SER A 210 -2.92 -17.96 -1.97
CA SER A 210 -3.35 -19.35 -1.87
C SER A 210 -2.45 -20.30 -2.67
N ALA A 211 -2.52 -21.60 -2.36
CA ALA A 211 -1.80 -22.64 -3.07
C ALA A 211 -2.34 -22.83 -4.50
N GLU A 212 -3.62 -22.62 -4.70
CA GLU A 212 -4.33 -22.69 -5.99
C GLU A 212 -3.85 -21.57 -6.91
N HIS A 213 -3.87 -20.33 -6.44
CA HIS A 213 -3.37 -19.16 -7.18
C HIS A 213 -1.89 -19.29 -7.48
N PHE A 214 -1.08 -19.84 -6.54
CA PHE A 214 0.33 -20.10 -6.79
C PHE A 214 0.54 -21.08 -7.96
N LYS A 215 -0.25 -22.15 -8.02
CA LYS A 215 -0.20 -23.13 -9.12
C LYS A 215 -0.67 -22.54 -10.46
N ALA A 216 -1.65 -21.64 -10.41
CA ALA A 216 -2.18 -20.93 -11.57
C ALA A 216 -1.23 -19.81 -12.08
N GLY A 217 -0.15 -19.48 -11.32
CA GLY A 217 0.77 -18.42 -11.68
C GLY A 217 0.31 -17.02 -11.25
N ASP A 218 -0.82 -16.90 -10.55
CA ASP A 218 -1.24 -15.64 -9.93
C ASP A 218 -0.42 -15.41 -8.66
N THR A 219 0.72 -14.75 -8.84
CA THR A 219 1.71 -14.53 -7.78
C THR A 219 2.06 -13.06 -7.62
N ARG A 220 2.60 -12.73 -6.46
CA ARG A 220 3.23 -11.42 -6.21
C ARG A 220 4.72 -11.60 -5.99
N THR A 221 5.46 -10.58 -6.35
CA THR A 221 6.91 -10.59 -6.26
C THR A 221 7.38 -9.48 -5.34
N LEU A 222 8.26 -9.84 -4.40
CA LEU A 222 9.07 -8.89 -3.64
C LEU A 222 10.52 -9.07 -4.05
N ARG A 223 11.17 -7.97 -4.44
CA ARG A 223 12.60 -7.91 -4.71
C ARG A 223 13.26 -6.96 -3.70
N LEU A 224 14.15 -7.47 -2.88
CA LEU A 224 14.96 -6.69 -1.95
C LEU A 224 16.39 -6.66 -2.47
N ILE A 225 16.83 -5.53 -2.95
CA ILE A 225 18.14 -5.34 -3.58
C ILE A 225 19.05 -4.60 -2.61
N CYS A 226 20.09 -5.28 -2.15
CA CYS A 226 21.19 -4.63 -1.45
C CYS A 226 22.13 -4.00 -2.47
N GLY A 227 22.05 -2.68 -2.63
CA GLY A 227 22.82 -1.93 -3.62
C GLY A 227 22.62 -0.43 -3.48
N ASP A 228 23.45 0.34 -4.16
CA ASP A 228 23.36 1.79 -4.17
C ASP A 228 22.22 2.23 -5.11
N THR A 229 21.30 3.03 -4.61
CA THR A 229 20.16 3.54 -5.41
C THR A 229 20.59 4.41 -6.59
N ARG A 230 21.80 5.01 -6.54
CA ARG A 230 22.37 5.76 -7.67
C ARG A 230 22.62 4.86 -8.89
N GLU A 231 22.72 3.56 -8.68
CA GLU A 231 22.89 2.55 -9.74
C GLU A 231 21.52 1.90 -10.13
N ALA A 232 20.40 2.48 -9.71
CA ALA A 232 19.07 1.91 -9.94
C ALA A 232 18.81 1.63 -11.43
N ALA A 233 19.25 2.51 -12.34
CA ALA A 233 19.10 2.32 -13.78
C ALA A 233 19.84 1.09 -14.33
N ALA A 234 20.88 0.61 -13.64
CA ALA A 234 21.61 -0.62 -14.00
C ALA A 234 21.07 -1.86 -13.26
N LEU A 235 20.45 -1.68 -12.09
CA LEU A 235 19.90 -2.74 -11.24
C LEU A 235 18.46 -3.10 -11.61
N LEU A 236 17.71 -2.17 -12.20
CA LEU A 236 16.32 -2.35 -12.61
C LEU A 236 16.22 -2.35 -14.14
N LYS A 237 15.30 -3.14 -14.67
CA LYS A 237 14.99 -3.09 -16.10
C LYS A 237 14.27 -1.80 -16.46
N PRO A 238 14.51 -1.21 -17.62
CA PRO A 238 13.73 -0.07 -18.11
C PRO A 238 12.22 -0.39 -18.10
N ASN A 239 11.40 0.60 -17.74
CA ASN A 239 9.93 0.50 -17.73
C ASN A 239 9.38 -0.67 -16.86
N SER A 240 10.08 -1.06 -15.79
CA SER A 240 9.67 -2.16 -14.91
C SER A 240 9.04 -1.70 -13.60
N VAL A 241 8.90 -0.40 -13.39
CA VAL A 241 8.35 0.24 -12.19
C VAL A 241 7.22 1.18 -12.59
N HIS A 242 6.12 1.15 -11.84
CA HIS A 242 4.95 1.98 -12.08
C HIS A 242 4.87 3.16 -11.11
N LEU A 243 5.23 2.93 -9.84
CA LEU A 243 5.26 3.95 -8.78
C LEU A 243 6.63 3.91 -8.08
N MET A 244 7.15 5.09 -7.74
CA MET A 244 8.41 5.25 -7.01
C MET A 244 8.27 6.36 -5.95
#